data_2b147c797c63117e956f32f4f5f9cf13
#
_entry.id   2b147c797c63117e956f32f4f5f9cf13
#
_cell.length_a   1.000
_cell.length_b   1.000
_cell.length_c   1.000
_cell.angle_alpha   90.00
_cell.angle_beta   90.00
_cell.angle_gamma   90.00
#
_symmetry.space_group_name_H-M   'P 1'
#
loop_
_entity.id
_entity.type
_entity.pdbx_description
1 polymer ?
#
loop_
_entity_poly.entity_id
_entity_poly.type
_entity_poly.pdbx_seq_one_letter_code
_entity_poly.pdbx_strand_id
1 'polypeptide(L)'
;AQVPLIAKPNAGKPSQEDPAVYPLSPAEFAEKMESLLAAGAQIVGGCCGSTPEHIRELAQTVENPYRGLAPQEPDHFAAAIESESFFLGDDISLSEPLECSYDLGDDLIDIEDEQVNAALVEVNSIDDAKLLIENTSMTRLPIVVRIHNLDVLEYTLRNFQGRLIVDSACDLEEEEMRPIVDYYGAILY
;
A
#
# COMPACT_ATOMS: atom_id res chain seq x y z
N ALA A 1 -1.42 8.21 7.82
CA ALA A 1 -1.99 6.95 8.33
C ALA A 1 -2.47 7.17 9.77
N GLN A 2 -3.62 6.60 10.13
CA GLN A 2 -4.14 6.68 11.51
C GLN A 2 -3.52 5.61 12.43
N VAL A 3 -2.64 4.77 11.89
CA VAL A 3 -1.92 3.73 12.63
C VAL A 3 -0.45 4.10 12.78
N PRO A 4 0.20 3.78 13.90
CA PRO A 4 1.62 4.01 14.08
C PRO A 4 2.46 3.27 13.04
N LEU A 5 3.38 3.98 12.40
CA LEU A 5 4.33 3.40 11.47
C LEU A 5 5.60 2.94 12.21
N ILE A 6 6.00 1.70 11.97
CA ILE A 6 7.21 1.11 12.54
C ILE A 6 8.25 0.94 11.43
N ALA A 7 9.46 1.47 11.65
CA ALA A 7 10.61 1.26 10.77
C ALA A 7 11.73 0.50 11.51
N LYS A 8 12.10 -0.67 10.98
CA LYS A 8 13.13 -1.54 11.55
C LYS A 8 14.10 -2.01 10.45
N PRO A 9 14.90 -1.11 9.85
CA PRO A 9 15.83 -1.49 8.80
C PRO A 9 17.00 -2.32 9.34
N ASN A 10 17.67 -3.01 8.44
CA ASN A 10 18.98 -3.61 8.70
C ASN A 10 20.05 -2.50 8.82
N ALA A 11 21.18 -2.81 9.45
CA ALA A 11 22.34 -1.91 9.53
C ALA A 11 23.09 -1.82 8.18
N GLY A 12 22.38 -1.48 7.11
CA GLY A 12 22.84 -1.44 5.74
C GLY A 12 22.53 -2.74 4.97
N LYS A 13 22.97 -2.79 3.71
CA LYS A 13 22.90 -4.02 2.91
C LYS A 13 24.02 -4.96 3.37
N PRO A 14 23.76 -6.28 3.45
CA PRO A 14 24.80 -7.24 3.78
C PRO A 14 25.94 -7.18 2.76
N SER A 15 27.16 -7.42 3.21
CA SER A 15 28.34 -7.48 2.35
C SER A 15 28.18 -8.59 1.30
N GLN A 16 28.72 -8.36 0.10
CA GLN A 16 28.75 -9.41 -0.94
C GLN A 16 29.77 -10.51 -0.62
N GLU A 17 30.81 -10.18 0.15
CA GLU A 17 31.86 -11.14 0.53
C GLU A 17 31.45 -12.00 1.74
N ASP A 18 30.72 -11.39 2.70
CA ASP A 18 30.19 -12.06 3.88
C ASP A 18 28.80 -11.54 4.21
N PRO A 19 27.73 -12.32 3.94
CA PRO A 19 26.35 -11.92 4.23
C PRO A 19 26.04 -11.68 5.71
N ALA A 20 26.91 -12.07 6.63
CA ALA A 20 26.76 -11.79 8.05
C ALA A 20 27.25 -10.38 8.44
N VAL A 21 27.99 -9.71 7.54
CA VAL A 21 28.56 -8.38 7.79
C VAL A 21 27.65 -7.29 7.25
N TYR A 22 27.23 -6.39 8.12
CA TYR A 22 26.45 -5.19 7.81
C TYR A 22 27.31 -3.96 8.00
N PRO A 23 27.43 -3.06 6.98
CA PRO A 23 28.50 -2.08 6.94
C PRO A 23 28.23 -0.79 7.73
N LEU A 24 26.99 -0.50 8.12
CA LEU A 24 26.70 0.76 8.82
C LEU A 24 27.21 0.72 10.26
N SER A 25 27.98 1.71 10.63
CA SER A 25 28.34 1.98 12.03
C SER A 25 27.11 2.48 12.82
N PRO A 26 27.12 2.41 14.16
CA PRO A 26 26.05 2.92 15.00
C PRO A 26 25.65 4.38 14.69
N ALA A 27 26.65 5.27 14.47
CA ALA A 27 26.41 6.67 14.17
C ALA A 27 25.77 6.86 12.80
N GLU A 28 26.28 6.20 11.76
CA GLU A 28 25.69 6.25 10.41
C GLU A 28 24.30 5.67 10.35
N PHE A 29 24.04 4.62 11.14
CA PHE A 29 22.72 4.03 11.26
C PHE A 29 21.74 5.03 11.89
N ALA A 30 22.09 5.67 12.99
CA ALA A 30 21.27 6.66 13.67
C ALA A 30 20.98 7.87 12.76
N GLU A 31 21.98 8.39 12.05
CA GLU A 31 21.83 9.48 11.06
C GLU A 31 20.81 9.13 9.97
N LYS A 32 20.91 7.92 9.41
CA LYS A 32 19.97 7.48 8.37
C LYS A 32 18.54 7.30 8.88
N MET A 33 18.36 7.00 10.16
CA MET A 33 17.04 6.90 10.78
C MET A 33 16.31 8.23 10.87
N GLU A 34 17.01 9.36 10.87
CA GLU A 34 16.38 10.69 10.83
C GLU A 34 15.49 10.86 9.60
N SER A 35 15.88 10.31 8.45
CA SER A 35 15.07 10.37 7.23
C SER A 35 13.77 9.55 7.35
N LEU A 36 13.80 8.42 8.06
CA LEU A 36 12.61 7.60 8.30
C LEU A 36 11.67 8.25 9.31
N LEU A 37 12.22 8.89 10.34
CA LEU A 37 11.43 9.70 11.26
C LEU A 37 10.81 10.90 10.54
N ALA A 38 11.57 11.55 9.63
CA ALA A 38 11.09 12.63 8.79
C ALA A 38 9.96 12.19 7.84
N ALA A 39 10.01 10.96 7.37
CA ALA A 39 8.96 10.36 6.55
C ALA A 39 7.72 9.92 7.36
N GLY A 40 7.72 10.10 8.70
CA GLY A 40 6.57 9.83 9.55
C GLY A 40 6.60 8.52 10.32
N ALA A 41 7.74 7.81 10.37
CA ALA A 41 7.90 6.67 11.27
C ALA A 41 7.81 7.15 12.73
N GLN A 42 6.96 6.49 13.55
CA GLN A 42 6.72 6.83 14.93
C GLN A 42 7.42 5.87 15.89
N ILE A 43 7.69 4.67 15.43
CA ILE A 43 8.43 3.64 16.15
C ILE A 43 9.62 3.24 15.27
N VAL A 44 10.82 3.34 15.82
CA VAL A 44 12.04 3.00 15.10
C VAL A 44 12.86 2.00 15.87
N GLY A 45 13.60 1.17 15.17
CA GLY A 45 14.45 0.15 15.75
C GLY A 45 15.42 -0.39 14.72
N GLY A 46 16.06 -1.49 15.04
CA GLY A 46 16.97 -2.19 14.14
C GLY A 46 16.53 -3.61 13.85
N CYS A 47 17.15 -4.21 12.83
CA CYS A 47 17.00 -5.62 12.45
C CYS A 47 18.40 -6.23 12.28
N CYS A 48 18.65 -6.94 11.19
CA CYS A 48 19.93 -7.62 10.96
C CYS A 48 21.13 -6.65 10.98
N GLY A 49 22.22 -7.07 11.64
CA GLY A 49 23.43 -6.28 11.82
C GLY A 49 23.35 -5.19 12.90
N SER A 50 22.18 -4.91 13.47
CA SER A 50 22.06 -3.96 14.55
C SER A 50 22.57 -4.56 15.88
N THR A 51 23.39 -3.79 16.58
CA THR A 51 23.94 -4.13 17.90
C THR A 51 23.34 -3.22 18.97
N PRO A 52 23.55 -3.49 20.27
CA PRO A 52 23.13 -2.58 21.34
C PRO A 52 23.67 -1.15 21.18
N GLU A 53 24.85 -0.98 20.58
CA GLU A 53 25.46 0.32 20.30
C GLU A 53 24.63 1.09 19.25
N HIS A 54 24.16 0.44 18.19
CA HIS A 54 23.28 1.02 17.21
C HIS A 54 21.99 1.55 17.84
N ILE A 55 21.39 0.77 18.72
CA ILE A 55 20.16 1.17 19.41
C ILE A 55 20.44 2.31 20.41
N ARG A 56 21.60 2.34 21.04
CA ARG A 56 21.98 3.44 21.96
C ARG A 56 22.13 4.76 21.21
N GLU A 57 22.84 4.78 20.08
CA GLU A 57 22.96 5.99 19.24
C GLU A 57 21.58 6.41 18.69
N LEU A 58 20.78 5.46 18.22
CA LEU A 58 19.43 5.74 17.78
C LEU A 58 18.57 6.36 18.89
N ALA A 59 18.65 5.87 20.13
CA ALA A 59 17.89 6.40 21.25
C ALA A 59 18.23 7.87 21.51
N GLN A 60 19.49 8.27 21.39
CA GLN A 60 19.91 9.65 21.53
C GLN A 60 19.32 10.55 20.44
N THR A 61 19.21 10.04 19.22
CA THR A 61 18.58 10.74 18.08
C THR A 61 17.09 10.96 18.31
N VAL A 62 16.40 9.98 18.90
CA VAL A 62 14.95 10.04 19.19
C VAL A 62 14.64 10.91 20.41
N GLU A 63 15.53 11.02 21.38
CA GLU A 63 15.36 11.90 22.55
C GLU A 63 15.35 13.40 22.19
N ASN A 64 15.93 13.75 21.04
CA ASN A 64 15.77 15.08 20.51
C ASN A 64 14.34 15.16 19.90
N PRO A 65 13.43 16.02 20.45
CA PRO A 65 12.03 15.98 20.06
C PRO A 65 11.92 16.24 18.54
N TYR A 66 11.80 15.17 17.81
CA TYR A 66 11.54 15.23 16.38
C TYR A 66 10.20 15.94 16.21
N ARG A 67 10.26 17.12 15.64
CA ARG A 67 9.06 17.78 15.16
C ARG A 67 8.62 17.00 13.93
N GLY A 68 7.79 16.00 14.16
CA GLY A 68 7.18 15.24 13.06
C GLY A 68 6.66 16.19 12.01
N LEU A 69 6.75 15.79 10.77
CA LEU A 69 6.01 16.46 9.72
C LEU A 69 4.57 16.62 10.20
N ALA A 70 4.03 17.83 10.11
CA ALA A 70 2.60 18.02 10.29
C ALA A 70 1.90 16.92 9.49
N PRO A 71 0.84 16.29 10.01
CA PRO A 71 0.10 15.29 9.27
C PRO A 71 -0.18 15.87 7.88
N GLN A 72 0.47 15.32 6.86
CA GLN A 72 0.11 15.71 5.50
C GLN A 72 -1.33 15.26 5.32
N GLU A 73 -2.15 16.10 4.74
CA GLU A 73 -3.48 15.67 4.32
C GLU A 73 -3.29 14.41 3.46
N PRO A 74 -4.02 13.34 3.76
CA PRO A 74 -3.90 12.13 2.99
C PRO A 74 -4.21 12.47 1.53
N ASP A 75 -3.36 12.01 0.62
CA ASP A 75 -3.71 12.03 -0.80
C ASP A 75 -4.94 11.13 -0.97
N HIS A 76 -6.07 11.75 -1.29
CA HIS A 76 -7.35 11.07 -1.39
C HIS A 76 -7.33 9.99 -2.49
N PHE A 77 -6.50 10.18 -3.51
CA PHE A 77 -6.37 9.26 -4.65
C PHE A 77 -5.08 8.42 -4.65
N ALA A 78 -4.40 8.33 -3.53
CA ALA A 78 -3.28 7.39 -3.39
C ALA A 78 -3.80 5.95 -3.24
N ALA A 79 -3.81 5.19 -4.34
CA ALA A 79 -4.12 3.77 -4.36
C ALA A 79 -2.87 2.91 -4.14
N ALA A 80 -3.03 1.64 -3.84
CA ALA A 80 -1.91 0.71 -3.71
C ALA A 80 -2.35 -0.74 -4.01
N ILE A 81 -1.46 -1.50 -4.62
CA ILE A 81 -1.47 -2.96 -4.65
C ILE A 81 -0.37 -3.48 -3.72
N GLU A 82 -0.19 -4.78 -3.59
CA GLU A 82 0.81 -5.38 -2.68
C GLU A 82 2.24 -4.85 -2.90
N SER A 83 2.62 -4.61 -4.14
CA SER A 83 4.00 -4.28 -4.55
C SER A 83 4.23 -2.81 -4.87
N GLU A 84 3.19 -2.03 -5.14
CA GLU A 84 3.30 -0.68 -5.70
C GLU A 84 2.25 0.28 -5.15
N SER A 85 2.58 1.59 -5.13
CA SER A 85 1.67 2.66 -4.76
C SER A 85 1.52 3.67 -5.89
N PHE A 86 0.31 4.18 -6.08
CA PHE A 86 -0.09 5.02 -7.19
C PHE A 86 -0.65 6.35 -6.69
N PHE A 87 -0.26 7.44 -7.33
CA PHE A 87 -0.72 8.80 -7.02
C PHE A 87 -1.42 9.35 -8.26
N LEU A 88 -2.71 9.07 -8.37
CA LEU A 88 -3.48 9.32 -9.60
C LEU A 88 -3.96 10.78 -9.73
N GLY A 89 -4.05 11.52 -8.62
CA GLY A 89 -4.69 12.83 -8.63
C GLY A 89 -6.16 12.73 -9.02
N ASP A 90 -6.67 13.75 -9.72
CA ASP A 90 -8.08 13.83 -10.11
C ASP A 90 -8.37 13.23 -11.50
N ASP A 91 -7.35 12.70 -12.19
CA ASP A 91 -7.46 12.23 -13.58
C ASP A 91 -7.33 10.71 -13.65
N ILE A 92 -8.44 10.01 -13.39
CA ILE A 92 -8.54 8.55 -13.46
C ILE A 92 -9.16 8.16 -14.80
N SER A 93 -8.38 7.42 -15.61
CA SER A 93 -8.79 6.83 -16.88
C SER A 93 -8.94 5.32 -16.71
N LEU A 94 -10.18 4.85 -16.70
CA LEU A 94 -10.50 3.43 -16.48
C LEU A 94 -10.37 2.62 -17.78
N SER A 95 -10.00 1.35 -17.65
CA SER A 95 -10.16 0.35 -18.71
C SER A 95 -11.64 0.05 -18.95
N GLU A 96 -11.95 -0.68 -20.04
CA GLU A 96 -13.22 -1.42 -20.10
C GLU A 96 -13.30 -2.38 -18.90
N PRO A 97 -14.52 -2.67 -18.39
CA PRO A 97 -14.68 -3.56 -17.25
C PRO A 97 -14.16 -4.98 -17.54
N LEU A 98 -13.27 -5.48 -16.70
CA LEU A 98 -12.80 -6.85 -16.73
C LEU A 98 -13.66 -7.74 -15.87
N GLU A 99 -14.05 -8.90 -16.39
CA GLU A 99 -14.76 -9.92 -15.62
C GLU A 99 -13.77 -10.80 -14.84
N CYS A 100 -14.13 -11.21 -13.63
CA CYS A 100 -13.36 -12.19 -12.87
C CYS A 100 -13.50 -13.58 -13.49
N SER A 101 -12.53 -13.97 -14.27
CA SER A 101 -12.42 -15.28 -14.92
C SER A 101 -11.07 -15.92 -14.64
N TYR A 102 -10.85 -17.13 -15.13
CA TYR A 102 -9.52 -17.77 -15.08
C TYR A 102 -8.45 -17.04 -15.92
N ASP A 103 -8.89 -16.22 -16.87
CA ASP A 103 -8.01 -15.45 -17.75
C ASP A 103 -7.75 -14.03 -17.20
N LEU A 104 -8.31 -13.69 -16.02
CA LEU A 104 -8.17 -12.35 -15.41
C LEU A 104 -6.70 -11.88 -15.30
N GLY A 105 -5.78 -12.81 -15.00
CA GLY A 105 -4.36 -12.49 -14.93
C GLY A 105 -3.79 -12.01 -16.26
N ASP A 106 -4.16 -12.66 -17.35
CA ASP A 106 -3.73 -12.31 -18.72
C ASP A 106 -4.41 -10.98 -19.15
N ASP A 107 -5.70 -10.80 -18.85
CA ASP A 107 -6.44 -9.57 -19.11
C ASP A 107 -5.82 -8.37 -18.37
N LEU A 108 -5.40 -8.55 -17.12
CA LEU A 108 -4.73 -7.53 -16.33
C LEU A 108 -3.35 -7.13 -16.88
N ILE A 109 -2.65 -8.04 -17.54
CA ILE A 109 -1.39 -7.75 -18.24
C ILE A 109 -1.67 -6.99 -19.54
N ASP A 110 -2.65 -7.44 -20.31
CA ASP A 110 -2.94 -6.89 -21.63
C ASP A 110 -3.39 -5.43 -21.58
N ILE A 111 -4.13 -5.02 -20.54
CA ILE A 111 -4.57 -3.63 -20.39
C ILE A 111 -3.43 -2.65 -20.05
N GLU A 112 -2.24 -3.12 -19.63
CA GLU A 112 -1.07 -2.24 -19.42
C GLU A 112 -0.58 -1.57 -20.71
N ASP A 113 -0.88 -2.18 -21.85
CA ASP A 113 -0.56 -1.63 -23.17
C ASP A 113 -1.63 -0.63 -23.68
N GLU A 114 -2.74 -0.46 -22.95
CA GLU A 114 -3.78 0.49 -23.28
C GLU A 114 -3.46 1.90 -22.74
N GLN A 115 -4.17 2.92 -23.26
CA GLN A 115 -4.03 4.30 -22.80
C GLN A 115 -4.92 4.58 -21.57
N VAL A 116 -4.78 3.74 -20.53
CA VAL A 116 -5.51 3.85 -19.27
C VAL A 116 -4.53 3.93 -18.10
N ASN A 117 -4.96 4.46 -16.98
CA ASN A 117 -4.15 4.55 -15.79
C ASN A 117 -4.72 3.79 -14.58
N ALA A 118 -5.83 3.06 -14.76
CA ALA A 118 -6.43 2.20 -13.76
C ALA A 118 -7.21 1.04 -14.41
N ALA A 119 -7.09 -0.15 -13.83
CA ALA A 119 -7.81 -1.35 -14.24
C ALA A 119 -9.18 -1.41 -13.54
N LEU A 120 -10.28 -1.44 -14.30
CA LEU A 120 -11.62 -1.62 -13.76
C LEU A 120 -12.00 -3.10 -13.78
N VAL A 121 -12.28 -3.67 -12.60
CA VAL A 121 -12.65 -5.08 -12.44
C VAL A 121 -14.05 -5.19 -11.84
N GLU A 122 -14.94 -5.96 -12.47
CA GLU A 122 -16.25 -6.30 -11.93
C GLU A 122 -16.16 -7.51 -11.00
N VAL A 123 -16.62 -7.34 -9.76
CA VAL A 123 -16.57 -8.37 -8.72
C VAL A 123 -17.99 -8.65 -8.24
N ASN A 124 -18.59 -9.71 -8.76
CA ASN A 124 -19.99 -10.03 -8.54
C ASN A 124 -20.23 -11.06 -7.40
N SER A 125 -19.17 -11.76 -7.00
CA SER A 125 -19.24 -12.82 -5.98
C SER A 125 -17.99 -12.87 -5.10
N ILE A 126 -18.05 -13.61 -4.01
CA ILE A 126 -16.88 -13.88 -3.15
C ILE A 126 -15.82 -14.69 -3.91
N ASP A 127 -16.23 -15.54 -4.84
CA ASP A 127 -15.24 -16.29 -5.64
C ASP A 127 -14.54 -15.39 -6.65
N ASP A 128 -15.22 -14.40 -7.22
CA ASP A 128 -14.59 -13.34 -8.03
C ASP A 128 -13.60 -12.53 -7.19
N ALA A 129 -13.99 -12.17 -5.97
CA ALA A 129 -13.09 -11.46 -5.05
C ALA A 129 -11.81 -12.25 -4.76
N LYS A 130 -11.89 -13.57 -4.62
CA LYS A 130 -10.71 -14.44 -4.46
C LYS A 130 -9.84 -14.45 -5.71
N LEU A 131 -10.45 -14.60 -6.88
CA LEU A 131 -9.73 -14.57 -8.16
C LEU A 131 -9.00 -13.23 -8.34
N LEU A 132 -9.66 -12.11 -8.04
CA LEU A 132 -9.02 -10.80 -8.07
C LEU A 132 -7.80 -10.76 -7.14
N ILE A 133 -7.95 -11.14 -5.87
CA ILE A 133 -6.89 -11.10 -4.86
C ILE A 133 -5.68 -11.96 -5.28
N GLU A 134 -5.92 -13.13 -5.88
CA GLU A 134 -4.87 -14.03 -6.35
C GLU A 134 -4.11 -13.49 -7.56
N ASN A 135 -4.73 -12.61 -8.37
CA ASN A 135 -4.16 -12.08 -9.61
C ASN A 135 -3.65 -10.63 -9.51
N THR A 136 -3.73 -9.97 -8.35
CA THR A 136 -3.31 -8.57 -8.18
C THR A 136 -1.84 -8.30 -8.52
N SER A 137 -0.98 -9.31 -8.40
CA SER A 137 0.44 -9.20 -8.74
C SER A 137 0.73 -9.24 -10.25
N MET A 138 -0.28 -9.50 -11.08
CA MET A 138 -0.15 -9.60 -12.53
C MET A 138 -0.19 -8.24 -13.22
N THR A 139 -0.60 -7.18 -12.53
CA THR A 139 -0.65 -5.83 -13.09
C THR A 139 0.21 -4.84 -12.31
N ARG A 140 0.61 -3.77 -13.01
CA ARG A 140 1.25 -2.56 -12.46
C ARG A 140 0.31 -1.36 -12.45
N LEU A 141 -0.97 -1.57 -12.72
CA LEU A 141 -1.99 -0.53 -12.64
C LEU A 141 -2.72 -0.59 -11.28
N PRO A 142 -3.17 0.55 -10.75
CA PRO A 142 -4.09 0.56 -9.62
C PRO A 142 -5.40 -0.11 -10.02
N ILE A 143 -6.02 -0.82 -9.08
CA ILE A 143 -7.25 -1.56 -9.33
C ILE A 143 -8.44 -0.76 -8.82
N VAL A 144 -9.41 -0.59 -9.68
CA VAL A 144 -10.74 -0.08 -9.38
C VAL A 144 -11.72 -1.25 -9.41
N VAL A 145 -12.51 -1.40 -8.37
CA VAL A 145 -13.50 -2.47 -8.30
C VAL A 145 -14.90 -1.91 -8.42
N ARG A 146 -15.74 -2.54 -9.27
CA ARG A 146 -17.18 -2.31 -9.33
C ARG A 146 -17.89 -3.49 -8.69
N ILE A 147 -18.67 -3.22 -7.64
CA ILE A 147 -19.29 -4.25 -6.80
C ILE A 147 -20.74 -3.86 -6.53
N HIS A 148 -21.66 -4.79 -6.73
CA HIS A 148 -23.11 -4.58 -6.59
C HIS A 148 -23.71 -5.17 -5.30
N ASN A 149 -22.86 -5.66 -4.37
CA ASN A 149 -23.29 -6.32 -3.14
C ASN A 149 -22.40 -5.94 -1.97
N LEU A 150 -22.96 -5.50 -0.84
CA LEU A 150 -22.21 -5.00 0.31
C LEU A 150 -21.37 -6.09 0.99
N ASP A 151 -21.86 -7.34 1.06
CA ASP A 151 -21.09 -8.44 1.66
C ASP A 151 -19.85 -8.78 0.82
N VAL A 152 -19.98 -8.71 -0.52
CA VAL A 152 -18.87 -8.91 -1.47
C VAL A 152 -17.88 -7.73 -1.35
N LEU A 153 -18.38 -6.50 -1.24
CA LEU A 153 -17.56 -5.31 -1.03
C LEU A 153 -16.73 -5.43 0.25
N GLU A 154 -17.38 -5.76 1.38
CA GLU A 154 -16.70 -5.93 2.65
C GLU A 154 -15.65 -7.06 2.57
N TYR A 155 -16.01 -8.21 1.98
CA TYR A 155 -15.08 -9.32 1.80
C TYR A 155 -13.87 -8.92 0.95
N THR A 156 -14.08 -8.22 -0.17
CA THR A 156 -13.02 -7.78 -1.07
C THR A 156 -12.07 -6.82 -0.36
N LEU A 157 -12.60 -5.77 0.26
CA LEU A 157 -11.78 -4.76 0.94
C LEU A 157 -11.01 -5.33 2.15
N ARG A 158 -11.60 -6.29 2.85
CA ARG A 158 -10.99 -6.94 4.01
C ARG A 158 -9.78 -7.80 3.65
N ASN A 159 -9.81 -8.45 2.48
CA ASN A 159 -8.81 -9.44 2.10
C ASN A 159 -7.82 -8.93 1.06
N PHE A 160 -8.08 -7.79 0.43
CA PHE A 160 -7.18 -7.20 -0.54
C PHE A 160 -5.92 -6.63 0.14
N GLN A 161 -4.75 -6.93 -0.40
CA GLN A 161 -3.48 -6.40 0.09
C GLN A 161 -3.13 -5.11 -0.65
N GLY A 162 -3.59 -3.99 -0.12
CA GLY A 162 -3.36 -2.69 -0.73
C GLY A 162 -4.44 -1.68 -0.36
N ARG A 163 -4.64 -0.69 -1.23
CA ARG A 163 -5.70 0.31 -1.11
C ARG A 163 -6.45 0.39 -2.43
N LEU A 164 -7.63 -0.23 -2.45
CA LEU A 164 -8.50 -0.25 -3.62
C LEU A 164 -9.20 1.09 -3.84
N ILE A 165 -9.58 1.31 -5.09
CA ILE A 165 -10.57 2.30 -5.49
C ILE A 165 -11.87 1.55 -5.74
N VAL A 166 -12.97 2.05 -5.17
CA VAL A 166 -14.31 1.50 -5.34
C VAL A 166 -15.08 2.44 -6.28
N ASP A 167 -15.56 1.90 -7.38
CA ASP A 167 -16.37 2.64 -8.35
C ASP A 167 -17.81 2.81 -7.80
N SER A 168 -18.25 4.05 -7.67
CA SER A 168 -19.62 4.36 -7.25
C SER A 168 -20.66 4.18 -8.36
N ALA A 169 -20.25 3.98 -9.61
CA ALA A 169 -21.14 3.67 -10.73
C ALA A 169 -21.63 2.20 -10.68
N CYS A 170 -22.27 1.81 -9.57
CA CYS A 170 -22.83 0.50 -9.31
C CYS A 170 -24.27 0.61 -8.79
N ASP A 171 -24.93 -0.51 -8.50
CA ASP A 171 -26.33 -0.54 -8.02
C ASP A 171 -26.47 -0.23 -6.51
N LEU A 172 -25.36 -0.02 -5.82
CA LEU A 172 -25.36 0.30 -4.38
C LEU A 172 -25.42 1.82 -4.19
N GLU A 173 -26.15 2.26 -3.17
CA GLU A 173 -26.16 3.67 -2.79
C GLU A 173 -24.85 4.04 -2.08
N GLU A 174 -24.32 5.21 -2.40
CA GLU A 174 -23.07 5.70 -1.81
C GLU A 174 -23.12 5.73 -0.27
N GLU A 175 -24.31 6.07 0.30
CA GLU A 175 -24.52 6.12 1.74
C GLU A 175 -24.35 4.74 2.42
N GLU A 176 -24.61 3.64 1.70
CA GLU A 176 -24.44 2.28 2.19
C GLU A 176 -22.99 1.81 2.05
N MET A 177 -22.30 2.18 0.97
CA MET A 177 -20.91 1.81 0.71
C MET A 177 -19.92 2.56 1.60
N ARG A 178 -20.14 3.86 1.81
CA ARG A 178 -19.20 4.76 2.48
C ARG A 178 -18.72 4.27 3.85
N PRO A 179 -19.58 3.76 4.76
CA PRO A 179 -19.11 3.24 6.03
C PRO A 179 -18.11 2.08 5.90
N ILE A 180 -18.28 1.22 4.90
CA ILE A 180 -17.40 0.08 4.64
C ILE A 180 -16.09 0.57 4.01
N VAL A 181 -16.18 1.42 2.99
CA VAL A 181 -15.03 2.01 2.29
C VAL A 181 -14.13 2.78 3.26
N ASP A 182 -14.72 3.63 4.11
CA ASP A 182 -14.00 4.42 5.10
C ASP A 182 -13.35 3.52 6.18
N TYR A 183 -14.04 2.46 6.60
CA TYR A 183 -13.53 1.53 7.61
C TYR A 183 -12.26 0.81 7.14
N TYR A 184 -12.23 0.37 5.88
CA TYR A 184 -11.06 -0.29 5.28
C TYR A 184 -10.06 0.70 4.68
N GLY A 185 -10.37 1.99 4.64
CA GLY A 185 -9.50 3.04 4.11
C GLY A 185 -9.36 3.00 2.59
N ALA A 186 -10.33 2.41 1.89
CA ALA A 186 -10.41 2.42 0.43
C ALA A 186 -10.78 3.82 -0.09
N ILE A 187 -10.77 4.01 -1.39
CA ILE A 187 -11.15 5.24 -2.06
C ILE A 187 -12.52 5.01 -2.70
N LEU A 188 -13.46 5.93 -2.53
CA LEU A 188 -14.71 5.94 -3.27
C LEU A 188 -14.56 6.95 -4.43
N TYR A 189 -14.77 6.46 -5.66
CA TYR A 189 -14.61 7.21 -6.91
C TYR A 189 -15.91 7.30 -7.67
#